data_73d117f8b15eb20e48683382039b2a36
#
_entry.id   73d117f8b15eb20e48683382039b2a36
#
_cell.length_a   1.000
_cell.length_b   1.000
_cell.length_c   1.000
_cell.angle_alpha   90.00
_cell.angle_beta   90.00
_cell.angle_gamma   90.00
#
_symmetry.space_group_name_H-M   'P 1'
#
loop_
_entity.id
_entity.type
_entity.pdbx_description
1 polymer ?
#
loop_
_entity_poly.entity_id
_entity_poly.type
_entity_poly.pdbx_seq_one_letter_code
_entity_poly.pdbx_strand_id
1 'polypeptide(L)'
;MHAASREAIERLEQTLDQGLNETSDKVGTGVTTGTELFDVVELLDSDRGLRVALIDPARDANTRVELAKSLFGGKVSASTEEIVSAAVSQSWSNTRDLRDGLVKLGRLALLRAADAQGQQDRVEDELFQ
;
A
#
# COMPACT_ATOMS: atom_id res chain seq x y z
N MET A 1 6.15 -15.82 -8.65
CA MET A 1 5.16 -14.78 -9.00
C MET A 1 5.25 -14.47 -10.49
N HIS A 2 4.14 -14.33 -11.18
CA HIS A 2 4.10 -14.05 -12.62
C HIS A 2 4.43 -12.59 -12.94
N ALA A 3 4.78 -12.32 -14.21
CA ALA A 3 5.24 -11.00 -14.65
C ALA A 3 4.23 -9.87 -14.36
N ALA A 4 2.93 -10.10 -14.61
CA ALA A 4 1.91 -9.09 -14.37
C ALA A 4 1.87 -8.65 -12.89
N SER A 5 1.93 -9.62 -11.98
CA SER A 5 1.93 -9.35 -10.55
C SER A 5 3.21 -8.62 -10.10
N ARG A 6 4.35 -8.96 -10.68
CA ARG A 6 5.62 -8.25 -10.39
C ARG A 6 5.56 -6.80 -10.84
N GLU A 7 5.03 -6.54 -12.04
CA GLU A 7 4.86 -5.18 -12.55
C GLU A 7 3.91 -4.38 -11.66
N ALA A 8 2.82 -5.02 -11.20
CA ALA A 8 1.88 -4.38 -10.29
C ALA A 8 2.57 -3.94 -9.00
N ILE A 9 3.38 -4.83 -8.40
CA ILE A 9 4.12 -4.52 -7.18
C ILE A 9 5.11 -3.37 -7.40
N GLU A 10 5.85 -3.37 -8.50
CA GLU A 10 6.78 -2.29 -8.82
C GLU A 10 6.07 -0.93 -8.91
N ARG A 11 4.89 -0.89 -9.52
CA ARG A 11 4.10 0.34 -9.60
C ARG A 11 3.61 0.79 -8.22
N LEU A 12 3.23 -0.16 -7.36
CA LEU A 12 2.83 0.16 -5.99
C LEU A 12 3.99 0.70 -5.17
N GLU A 13 5.20 0.16 -5.34
CA GLU A 13 6.40 0.69 -4.70
C GLU A 13 6.66 2.14 -5.11
N GLN A 14 6.51 2.45 -6.40
CA GLN A 14 6.64 3.81 -6.90
C GLN A 14 5.58 4.74 -6.29
N THR A 15 4.33 4.28 -6.20
CA THR A 15 3.24 5.04 -5.59
C THR A 15 3.53 5.35 -4.13
N LEU A 16 4.00 4.35 -3.38
CA LEU A 16 4.39 4.53 -1.98
C LEU A 16 5.52 5.55 -1.84
N ASP A 17 6.60 5.39 -2.58
CA ASP A 17 7.77 6.26 -2.48
C ASP A 17 7.43 7.69 -2.90
N GLN A 18 6.63 7.87 -3.93
CA GLN A 18 6.16 9.19 -4.35
C GLN A 18 5.33 9.86 -3.25
N GLY A 19 4.39 9.14 -2.65
CA GLY A 19 3.57 9.66 -1.56
C GLY A 19 4.39 10.03 -0.34
N LEU A 20 5.39 9.22 0.01
CA LEU A 20 6.28 9.52 1.14
C LEU A 20 7.19 10.71 0.85
N ASN A 21 7.60 10.93 -0.40
CA ASN A 21 8.41 12.10 -0.77
C ASN A 21 7.59 13.39 -0.74
N GLU A 22 6.29 13.32 -0.91
CA GLU A 22 5.40 14.48 -0.91
C GLU A 22 4.89 14.88 0.49
N THR A 23 5.03 14.01 1.49
CA THR A 23 4.60 14.31 2.85
C THR A 23 5.71 14.96 3.67
N SER A 24 5.34 15.86 4.59
CA SER A 24 6.26 16.45 5.55
C SER A 24 6.58 15.52 6.71
N ASP A 25 5.76 14.49 6.94
CA ASP A 25 5.91 13.52 8.04
C ASP A 25 6.06 12.10 7.47
N LYS A 26 7.26 11.78 6.99
CA LYS A 26 7.56 10.45 6.42
C LYS A 26 7.45 9.34 7.44
N VAL A 27 7.86 9.60 8.68
CA VAL A 27 7.81 8.59 9.75
C VAL A 27 6.36 8.25 10.09
N GLY A 28 5.56 9.25 10.43
CA GLY A 28 4.16 9.05 10.79
C GLY A 28 3.34 8.47 9.66
N THR A 29 3.50 9.01 8.45
CA THR A 29 2.79 8.51 7.27
C THR A 29 3.19 7.07 6.93
N GLY A 30 4.48 6.74 7.00
CA GLY A 30 4.96 5.39 6.73
C GLY A 30 4.43 4.36 7.74
N VAL A 31 4.42 4.69 9.01
CA VAL A 31 3.88 3.81 10.07
C VAL A 31 2.39 3.61 9.89
N THR A 32 1.63 4.68 9.70
CA THR A 32 0.18 4.61 9.51
C THR A 32 -0.18 3.78 8.27
N THR A 33 0.48 4.06 7.15
CA THR A 33 0.24 3.34 5.89
C THR A 33 0.56 1.86 6.04
N GLY A 34 1.72 1.52 6.63
CA GLY A 34 2.10 0.13 6.83
C GLY A 34 1.11 -0.63 7.71
N THR A 35 0.74 -0.05 8.84
CA THR A 35 -0.21 -0.65 9.78
C THR A 35 -1.58 -0.85 9.12
N GLU A 36 -2.07 0.16 8.41
CA GLU A 36 -3.36 0.08 7.74
C GLU A 36 -3.37 -0.93 6.59
N LEU A 37 -2.26 -1.07 5.86
CA LEU A 37 -2.16 -2.09 4.82
C LEU A 37 -2.24 -3.50 5.40
N PHE A 38 -1.68 -3.76 6.57
CA PHE A 38 -1.85 -5.04 7.26
C PHE A 38 -3.30 -5.26 7.68
N ASP A 39 -4.01 -4.23 8.11
CA ASP A 39 -5.45 -4.33 8.41
C ASP A 39 -6.26 -4.66 7.16
N VAL A 40 -5.94 -4.06 6.03
CA VAL A 40 -6.55 -4.39 4.73
C VAL A 40 -6.31 -5.86 4.38
N VAL A 41 -5.09 -6.35 4.57
CA VAL A 41 -4.76 -7.76 4.32
C VAL A 41 -5.59 -8.70 5.21
N GLU A 42 -5.76 -8.39 6.49
CA GLU A 42 -6.61 -9.16 7.38
C GLU A 42 -8.06 -9.26 6.87
N LEU A 43 -8.61 -8.14 6.42
CA LEU A 43 -9.96 -8.13 5.85
C LEU A 43 -10.03 -9.00 4.59
N LEU A 44 -9.05 -8.88 3.70
CA LEU A 44 -9.00 -9.68 2.48
C LEU A 44 -8.84 -11.17 2.78
N ASP A 45 -8.07 -11.52 3.80
CA ASP A 45 -7.90 -12.92 4.20
C ASP A 45 -9.20 -13.53 4.75
N SER A 46 -10.09 -12.70 5.32
CA SER A 46 -11.36 -13.14 5.88
C SER A 46 -12.47 -13.28 4.83
N ASP A 47 -12.30 -12.74 3.62
CA ASP A 47 -13.37 -12.71 2.61
C ASP A 47 -12.83 -12.96 1.20
N ARG A 48 -12.97 -14.22 0.76
CA ARG A 48 -12.52 -14.64 -0.56
C ARG A 48 -13.30 -13.94 -1.69
N GLY A 49 -14.60 -13.77 -1.52
CA GLY A 49 -15.42 -13.10 -2.52
C GLY A 49 -14.96 -11.68 -2.78
N LEU A 50 -14.57 -10.99 -1.72
CA LEU A 50 -14.01 -9.65 -1.80
C LEU A 50 -12.70 -9.63 -2.57
N ARG A 51 -11.78 -10.55 -2.26
CA ARG A 51 -10.49 -10.66 -2.99
C ARG A 51 -10.72 -10.85 -4.48
N VAL A 52 -11.61 -11.76 -4.84
CA VAL A 52 -11.93 -12.04 -6.25
C VAL A 52 -12.51 -10.79 -6.93
N ALA A 53 -13.44 -10.12 -6.29
CA ALA A 53 -14.09 -8.93 -6.86
C ALA A 53 -13.11 -7.79 -7.11
N LEU A 54 -12.14 -7.60 -6.23
CA LEU A 54 -11.17 -6.49 -6.32
C LEU A 54 -10.15 -6.64 -7.47
N ILE A 55 -9.96 -7.85 -7.98
CA ILE A 55 -9.04 -8.08 -9.11
C ILE A 55 -9.72 -8.68 -10.34
N ASP A 56 -11.05 -8.72 -10.35
CA ASP A 56 -11.82 -9.32 -11.45
C ASP A 56 -11.52 -8.62 -12.78
N PRO A 57 -10.89 -9.32 -13.75
CA PRO A 57 -10.56 -8.71 -15.04
C PRO A 57 -11.78 -8.43 -15.90
N ALA A 58 -12.95 -9.03 -15.61
CA ALA A 58 -14.19 -8.74 -16.29
C ALA A 58 -14.77 -7.37 -15.91
N ARG A 59 -14.33 -6.79 -14.80
CA ARG A 59 -14.67 -5.43 -14.38
C ARG A 59 -13.58 -4.49 -14.82
N ASP A 60 -13.95 -3.28 -15.27
CA ASP A 60 -12.92 -2.29 -15.60
C ASP A 60 -12.22 -1.77 -14.34
N ALA A 61 -11.05 -1.14 -14.54
CA ALA A 61 -10.25 -0.64 -13.43
C ALA A 61 -11.01 0.38 -12.58
N ASN A 62 -11.80 1.26 -13.20
CA ASN A 62 -12.58 2.27 -12.47
C ASN A 62 -13.61 1.62 -11.56
N THR A 63 -14.29 0.57 -12.02
CA THR A 63 -15.26 -0.16 -11.20
C THR A 63 -14.60 -0.81 -10.00
N ARG A 64 -13.42 -1.41 -10.18
CA ARG A 64 -12.68 -2.00 -9.06
C ARG A 64 -12.20 -0.95 -8.06
N VAL A 65 -11.74 0.20 -8.55
CA VAL A 65 -11.34 1.33 -7.68
C VAL A 65 -12.53 1.86 -6.89
N GLU A 66 -13.69 2.01 -7.52
CA GLU A 66 -14.92 2.44 -6.85
C GLU A 66 -15.34 1.47 -5.74
N LEU A 67 -15.22 0.17 -6.00
CA LEU A 67 -15.47 -0.85 -4.98
C LEU A 67 -14.52 -0.69 -3.79
N ALA A 68 -13.23 -0.53 -4.04
CA ALA A 68 -12.23 -0.31 -2.99
C ALA A 68 -12.54 0.95 -2.18
N LYS A 69 -12.90 2.05 -2.85
CA LYS A 69 -13.26 3.29 -2.17
C LYS A 69 -14.49 3.15 -1.29
N SER A 70 -15.49 2.38 -1.74
CA SER A 70 -16.70 2.15 -0.94
C SER A 70 -16.41 1.33 0.32
N LEU A 71 -15.39 0.45 0.27
CA LEU A 71 -15.02 -0.42 1.39
C LEU A 71 -14.09 0.29 2.39
N PHE A 72 -13.12 1.05 1.89
CA PHE A 72 -12.03 1.60 2.69
C PHE A 72 -12.07 3.12 2.82
N GLY A 73 -12.79 3.83 1.97
CA GLY A 73 -12.88 5.28 2.01
C GLY A 73 -13.37 5.77 3.37
N GLY A 74 -12.64 6.72 3.95
CA GLY A 74 -12.94 7.24 5.29
C GLY A 74 -12.55 6.34 6.46
N LYS A 75 -12.11 5.10 6.19
CA LYS A 75 -11.70 4.13 7.21
C LYS A 75 -10.18 4.02 7.32
N VAL A 76 -9.48 4.42 6.29
CA VAL A 76 -8.01 4.45 6.25
C VAL A 76 -7.55 5.83 5.84
N SER A 77 -6.27 6.13 6.05
CA SER A 77 -5.68 7.41 5.65
C SER A 77 -5.67 7.55 4.12
N ALA A 78 -5.55 8.78 3.64
CA ALA A 78 -5.47 9.08 2.21
C ALA A 78 -4.33 8.33 1.53
N SER A 79 -3.17 8.22 2.19
CA SER A 79 -2.01 7.50 1.67
C SER A 79 -2.32 6.02 1.44
N THR A 80 -2.96 5.35 2.41
CA THR A 80 -3.35 3.95 2.29
C THR A 80 -4.42 3.76 1.21
N GLU A 81 -5.42 4.63 1.18
CA GLU A 81 -6.47 4.59 0.15
C GLU A 81 -5.88 4.69 -1.26
N GLU A 82 -4.91 5.58 -1.46
CA GLU A 82 -4.22 5.73 -2.74
C GLU A 82 -3.52 4.44 -3.17
N ILE A 83 -2.81 3.78 -2.25
CA ILE A 83 -2.13 2.52 -2.53
C ILE A 83 -3.12 1.41 -2.85
N VAL A 84 -4.19 1.27 -2.07
CA VAL A 84 -5.21 0.24 -2.32
C VAL A 84 -5.90 0.49 -3.67
N SER A 85 -6.24 1.74 -3.98
CA SER A 85 -6.83 2.10 -5.27
C SER A 85 -5.89 1.79 -6.44
N ALA A 86 -4.61 2.11 -6.30
CA ALA A 86 -3.59 1.78 -7.29
C ALA A 86 -3.46 0.25 -7.45
N ALA A 87 -3.51 -0.50 -6.35
CA ALA A 87 -3.42 -1.96 -6.38
C ALA A 87 -4.57 -2.59 -7.17
N VAL A 88 -5.81 -2.20 -6.89
CA VAL A 88 -6.97 -2.80 -7.56
C VAL A 88 -7.12 -2.36 -9.01
N SER A 89 -6.43 -1.28 -9.42
CA SER A 89 -6.40 -0.85 -10.82
C SER A 89 -5.41 -1.66 -11.67
N GLN A 90 -4.49 -2.40 -11.04
CA GLN A 90 -3.49 -3.20 -11.73
C GLN A 90 -4.05 -4.57 -12.12
N SER A 91 -3.31 -5.27 -12.99
CA SER A 91 -3.61 -6.66 -13.34
C SER A 91 -2.82 -7.60 -12.44
N TRP A 92 -3.50 -8.55 -11.81
CA TRP A 92 -2.89 -9.54 -10.94
C TRP A 92 -3.13 -10.94 -11.51
N SER A 93 -2.14 -11.80 -11.42
CA SER A 93 -2.24 -13.18 -11.91
C SER A 93 -3.22 -14.01 -11.08
N ASN A 94 -3.34 -13.70 -9.79
CA ASN A 94 -4.26 -14.37 -8.87
C ASN A 94 -4.48 -13.53 -7.61
N THR A 95 -5.43 -13.94 -6.76
CA THR A 95 -5.77 -13.21 -5.52
C THR A 95 -4.66 -13.27 -4.49
N ARG A 96 -3.90 -14.36 -4.48
CA ARG A 96 -2.78 -14.51 -3.55
C ARG A 96 -1.69 -13.48 -3.82
N ASP A 97 -1.42 -13.20 -5.09
CA ASP A 97 -0.41 -12.21 -5.46
C ASP A 97 -0.81 -10.80 -5.04
N LEU A 98 -2.09 -10.45 -5.13
CA LEU A 98 -2.59 -9.17 -4.59
C LEU A 98 -2.33 -9.10 -3.08
N ARG A 99 -2.72 -10.13 -2.36
CA ARG A 99 -2.54 -10.20 -0.90
C ARG A 99 -1.06 -10.09 -0.52
N ASP A 100 -0.19 -10.88 -1.17
CA ASP A 100 1.24 -10.87 -0.89
C ASP A 100 1.89 -9.54 -1.27
N GLY A 101 1.41 -8.91 -2.34
CA GLY A 101 1.85 -7.59 -2.75
C GLY A 101 1.53 -6.52 -1.71
N LEU A 102 0.33 -6.54 -1.14
CA LEU A 102 -0.06 -5.60 -0.09
C LEU A 102 0.75 -5.83 1.20
N VAL A 103 1.05 -7.07 1.55
CA VAL A 103 1.95 -7.39 2.68
C VAL A 103 3.33 -6.80 2.43
N LYS A 104 3.87 -6.97 1.22
CA LYS A 104 5.18 -6.40 0.86
C LYS A 104 5.16 -4.88 0.98
N LEU A 105 4.12 -4.22 0.50
CA LEU A 105 3.98 -2.76 0.60
C LEU A 105 3.87 -2.30 2.05
N GLY A 106 3.15 -3.03 2.89
CA GLY A 106 3.05 -2.73 4.31
C GLY A 106 4.40 -2.78 5.01
N ARG A 107 5.17 -3.84 4.75
CA ARG A 107 6.54 -3.97 5.27
C ARG A 107 7.44 -2.85 4.76
N LEU A 108 7.35 -2.54 3.48
CA LEU A 108 8.16 -1.50 2.87
C LEU A 108 7.85 -0.13 3.47
N ALA A 109 6.58 0.18 3.72
CA ALA A 109 6.19 1.44 4.36
C ALA A 109 6.82 1.57 5.75
N LEU A 110 6.82 0.49 6.55
CA LEU A 110 7.46 0.48 7.86
C LEU A 110 8.97 0.64 7.76
N LEU A 111 9.61 0.00 6.78
CA LEU A 111 11.05 0.15 6.54
C LEU A 111 11.41 1.58 6.14
N ARG A 112 10.62 2.20 5.27
CA ARG A 112 10.82 3.60 4.89
C ARG A 112 10.66 4.54 6.08
N ALA A 113 9.71 4.27 6.96
CA ALA A 113 9.54 5.04 8.20
C ALA A 113 10.76 4.90 9.12
N ALA A 114 11.27 3.68 9.27
CA ALA A 114 12.46 3.43 10.07
C ALA A 114 13.69 4.14 9.50
N ASP A 115 13.88 4.11 8.18
CA ASP A 115 14.96 4.83 7.50
C ASP A 115 14.84 6.34 7.72
N ALA A 116 13.64 6.89 7.60
CA ALA A 116 13.40 8.32 7.83
C ALA A 116 13.68 8.70 9.28
N GLN A 117 13.30 7.87 10.24
CA GLN A 117 13.58 8.09 11.66
C GLN A 117 15.10 8.07 11.92
N GLY A 118 15.81 7.11 11.33
CA GLY A 118 17.28 7.03 11.46
C GLY A 118 17.96 8.27 10.90
N GLN A 119 17.50 8.85 9.82
CA GLN A 119 18.02 10.08 9.27
C GLN A 119 17.78 11.28 10.18
N GLN A 120 16.59 11.38 10.79
CA GLN A 120 16.27 12.43 11.75
C GLN A 120 17.17 12.35 12.97
N ASP A 121 17.34 11.15 13.53
CA ASP A 121 18.20 10.92 14.70
C ASP A 121 19.67 11.30 14.39
N ARG A 122 20.14 10.99 13.18
CA ARG A 122 21.49 11.32 12.75
C ARG A 122 21.70 12.83 12.66
N VAL A 123 20.74 13.56 12.11
CA VAL A 123 20.81 15.02 12.01
C VAL A 123 20.81 15.65 13.40
N GLU A 124 19.98 15.17 14.32
CA GLU A 124 19.96 15.64 15.71
C GLU A 124 21.32 15.42 16.39
N ASP A 125 21.90 14.24 16.22
CA ASP A 125 23.23 13.94 16.79
C ASP A 125 24.32 14.89 16.26
N GLU A 126 24.31 15.18 14.97
CA GLU A 126 25.26 16.12 14.36
C GLU A 126 25.08 17.54 14.88
N LEU A 127 23.86 17.97 15.18
CA LEU A 127 23.60 19.32 15.70
C LEU A 127 24.01 19.51 17.14
N PHE A 128 24.05 18.45 17.94
CA PHE A 128 24.32 18.51 19.37
C PHE A 128 25.69 17.99 19.79
N GLN A 129 26.57 17.68 18.86
CA GLN A 129 27.94 17.28 19.15
C GLN A 129 28.90 18.44 19.34
#